data_7888d6bb71b76b39a5e2824b607407fd
#
_entry.id   7888d6bb71b76b39a5e2824b607407fd
#
_cell.length_a   1.000
_cell.length_b   1.000
_cell.length_c   1.000
_cell.angle_alpha   90.00
_cell.angle_beta   90.00
_cell.angle_gamma   90.00
#
_symmetry.space_group_name_H-M   'P 1'
#
loop_
_entity.id
_entity.type
_entity.pdbx_description
1 polymer ?
#
loop_
_entity_poly.entity_id
_entity_poly.type
_entity_poly.pdbx_seq_one_letter_code
_entity_poly.pdbx_strand_id
1 'polypeptide(L)'
;MPLNEQRSAIEQVAFIQKLPKQAIEKDLWVTSIIQLCFDLPCADSLVFKGGTSLSKAWGLISRFSEDIDLGIDRKVFEYEGDLTKRQIKKLRKASSLFVRDELYSQLGKAIEESPLNGFCQVVPQPDGVGDDTYPEPRRILIRYKSIFEDTLGYLSPTVVIEAGARSLLEPYKEVQIGSLIESTLPTIVATVADVVVKTSLAEKTFLEKAFLLHELFSTANGREAQRRSRHIYDLYMMMQKGIHHSAIRDDELWESIQHHRSILTSVQGVDYSTDVRDRICLVPPEEFVSSWLKDYDDMAGAMIYGERPNFEKLIDGMRVLEDLFHNHKNG
;
A
#
# COMPACT_ATOMS: atom_id res chain seq x y z
N MET A 1 4.58 27.52 -1.22
CA MET A 1 3.31 28.17 -1.61
C MET A 1 2.68 28.79 -0.38
N PRO A 2 2.24 30.08 -0.43
CA PRO A 2 1.51 30.69 0.69
C PRO A 2 0.23 29.93 1.03
N LEU A 3 -0.19 29.93 2.31
CA LEU A 3 -1.34 29.15 2.79
C LEU A 3 -2.65 29.44 2.00
N ASN A 4 -2.89 30.69 1.62
CA ASN A 4 -4.07 31.05 0.83
C ASN A 4 -4.06 30.46 -0.58
N GLU A 5 -2.91 30.45 -1.23
CA GLU A 5 -2.74 29.84 -2.56
C GLU A 5 -2.86 28.31 -2.47
N GLN A 6 -2.30 27.71 -1.43
CA GLN A 6 -2.42 26.28 -1.17
C GLN A 6 -3.88 25.87 -0.94
N ARG A 7 -4.62 26.63 -0.13
CA ARG A 7 -6.05 26.41 0.09
C ARG A 7 -6.84 26.47 -1.22
N SER A 8 -6.62 27.52 -2.04
CA SER A 8 -7.31 27.69 -3.32
C SER A 8 -6.99 26.56 -4.30
N ALA A 9 -5.73 26.12 -4.38
CA ALA A 9 -5.34 25.00 -5.23
C ALA A 9 -6.01 23.69 -4.78
N ILE A 10 -6.04 23.41 -3.48
CA ILE A 10 -6.71 22.23 -2.92
C ILE A 10 -8.21 22.26 -3.25
N GLU A 11 -8.90 23.39 -3.03
CA GLU A 11 -10.33 23.53 -3.32
C GLU A 11 -10.65 23.35 -4.81
N GLN A 12 -9.81 23.91 -5.69
CA GLN A 12 -9.95 23.75 -7.14
C GLN A 12 -9.76 22.28 -7.57
N VAL A 13 -8.72 21.60 -7.08
CA VAL A 13 -8.48 20.18 -7.38
C VAL A 13 -9.57 19.29 -6.81
N ALA A 14 -10.05 19.59 -5.61
CA ALA A 14 -11.17 18.89 -4.98
C ALA A 14 -12.43 18.95 -5.86
N PHE A 15 -12.73 20.11 -6.43
CA PHE A 15 -13.85 20.30 -7.35
C PHE A 15 -13.66 19.49 -8.64
N ILE A 16 -12.48 19.58 -9.27
CA ILE A 16 -12.17 18.88 -10.53
C ILE A 16 -12.21 17.35 -10.34
N GLN A 17 -11.58 16.86 -9.29
CA GLN A 17 -11.46 15.42 -9.01
C GLN A 17 -12.71 14.84 -8.33
N LYS A 18 -13.67 15.68 -7.91
CA LYS A 18 -14.86 15.29 -7.14
C LYS A 18 -14.50 14.56 -5.85
N LEU A 19 -13.45 15.02 -5.18
CA LEU A 19 -12.96 14.51 -3.91
C LEU A 19 -13.18 15.54 -2.80
N PRO A 20 -13.29 15.09 -1.54
CA PRO A 20 -13.22 15.99 -0.41
C PRO A 20 -11.91 16.78 -0.39
N LYS A 21 -11.96 18.07 -0.03
CA LYS A 21 -10.77 18.93 0.08
C LYS A 21 -9.74 18.36 1.05
N GLN A 22 -10.17 17.67 2.12
CA GLN A 22 -9.32 17.00 3.08
C GLN A 22 -8.55 15.80 2.45
N ALA A 23 -9.12 15.14 1.45
CA ALA A 23 -8.43 14.08 0.73
C ALA A 23 -7.29 14.64 -0.14
N ILE A 24 -7.51 15.78 -0.80
CA ILE A 24 -6.47 16.47 -1.57
C ILE A 24 -5.36 17.01 -0.66
N GLU A 25 -5.73 17.60 0.49
CA GLU A 25 -4.75 18.01 1.49
C GLU A 25 -3.91 16.85 1.98
N LYS A 26 -4.55 15.73 2.32
CA LYS A 26 -3.86 14.53 2.78
C LYS A 26 -2.96 13.92 1.70
N ASP A 27 -3.37 13.95 0.43
CA ASP A 27 -2.54 13.53 -0.69
C ASP A 27 -1.25 14.34 -0.80
N LEU A 28 -1.33 15.66 -0.60
CA LEU A 28 -0.17 16.53 -0.56
C LEU A 28 0.78 16.15 0.60
N TRP A 29 0.23 15.90 1.80
CA TRP A 29 1.01 15.45 2.95
C TRP A 29 1.65 14.09 2.72
N VAL A 30 0.92 13.13 2.17
CA VAL A 30 1.45 11.79 1.82
C VAL A 30 2.62 11.94 0.84
N THR A 31 2.49 12.76 -0.21
CA THR A 31 3.58 13.00 -1.17
C THR A 31 4.82 13.60 -0.49
N SER A 32 4.64 14.63 0.33
CA SER A 32 5.75 15.29 1.04
C SER A 32 6.45 14.36 2.02
N ILE A 33 5.71 13.49 2.71
CA ILE A 33 6.30 12.52 3.64
C ILE A 33 7.02 11.40 2.89
N ILE A 34 6.51 10.93 1.76
CA ILE A 34 7.24 9.96 0.91
C ILE A 34 8.57 10.58 0.46
N GLN A 35 8.55 11.84 0.02
CA GLN A 35 9.79 12.55 -0.35
C GLN A 35 10.79 12.52 0.81
N LEU A 36 10.38 12.93 2.00
CA LEU A 36 11.28 12.89 3.16
C LEU A 36 11.82 11.48 3.44
N CYS A 37 10.99 10.43 3.32
CA CYS A 37 11.44 9.06 3.53
C CYS A 37 12.57 8.65 2.56
N PHE A 38 12.50 9.12 1.31
CA PHE A 38 13.50 8.80 0.29
C PHE A 38 14.69 9.77 0.24
N ASP A 39 14.68 10.82 1.08
CA ASP A 39 15.83 11.70 1.37
C ASP A 39 16.58 11.29 2.66
N LEU A 40 16.10 10.29 3.41
CA LEU A 40 16.73 9.81 4.63
C LEU A 40 18.05 9.08 4.36
N PRO A 41 18.97 9.03 5.32
CA PRO A 41 20.20 8.23 5.22
C PRO A 41 19.96 6.74 4.94
N CYS A 42 18.81 6.20 5.37
CA CYS A 42 18.41 4.81 5.12
C CYS A 42 17.64 4.59 3.82
N ALA A 43 17.42 5.61 3.01
CA ALA A 43 16.56 5.56 1.81
C ALA A 43 16.93 4.45 0.83
N ASP A 44 18.24 4.18 0.68
CA ASP A 44 18.72 3.11 -0.21
C ASP A 44 18.17 1.72 0.13
N SER A 45 17.80 1.51 1.39
CA SER A 45 17.23 0.27 1.89
C SER A 45 15.71 0.23 1.82
N LEU A 46 15.05 1.30 1.36
CA LEU A 46 13.59 1.42 1.34
C LEU A 46 13.02 1.15 -0.06
N VAL A 47 11.86 0.48 -0.11
CA VAL A 47 11.05 0.31 -1.32
C VAL A 47 9.61 0.68 -1.01
N PHE A 48 9.07 1.63 -1.77
CA PHE A 48 7.67 2.03 -1.70
C PHE A 48 6.78 0.98 -2.36
N LYS A 49 5.69 0.60 -1.70
CA LYS A 49 4.81 -0.47 -2.14
C LYS A 49 3.34 -0.23 -1.77
N GLY A 50 2.51 -1.24 -1.92
CA GLY A 50 1.13 -1.24 -1.45
C GLY A 50 0.15 -0.44 -2.29
N GLY A 51 -1.01 -0.10 -1.72
CA GLY A 51 -2.08 0.60 -2.43
C GLY A 51 -1.71 2.00 -2.87
N THR A 52 -0.97 2.73 -2.03
CA THR A 52 -0.55 4.10 -2.33
C THR A 52 0.46 4.15 -3.48
N SER A 53 1.31 3.12 -3.65
CA SER A 53 2.18 3.03 -4.81
C SER A 53 1.40 2.78 -6.11
N LEU A 54 0.32 1.98 -6.07
CA LEU A 54 -0.54 1.74 -7.23
C LEU A 54 -1.22 3.02 -7.73
N SER A 55 -1.63 3.92 -6.83
CA SER A 55 -2.24 5.18 -7.21
C SER A 55 -1.21 6.24 -7.63
N LYS A 56 -0.15 6.45 -6.81
CA LYS A 56 0.79 7.57 -7.02
C LYS A 56 1.87 7.29 -8.05
N ALA A 57 2.43 6.10 -8.06
CA ALA A 57 3.52 5.76 -8.97
C ALA A 57 3.02 5.17 -10.30
N TRP A 58 1.94 4.39 -10.25
CA TRP A 58 1.47 3.65 -11.42
C TRP A 58 0.16 4.18 -12.02
N GLY A 59 -0.62 5.00 -11.31
CA GLY A 59 -1.90 5.51 -11.80
C GLY A 59 -2.94 4.42 -12.11
N LEU A 60 -2.85 3.27 -11.42
CA LEU A 60 -3.63 2.07 -11.75
C LEU A 60 -4.96 1.99 -11.03
N ILE A 61 -5.10 2.67 -9.91
CA ILE A 61 -6.33 2.65 -9.10
C ILE A 61 -6.83 4.08 -8.85
N SER A 62 -8.16 4.22 -8.84
CA SER A 62 -8.84 5.50 -8.58
C SER A 62 -9.53 5.47 -7.23
N ARG A 63 -8.82 5.04 -6.21
CA ARG A 63 -9.23 5.16 -4.82
C ARG A 63 -8.18 5.87 -3.99
N PHE A 64 -8.64 6.63 -3.02
CA PHE A 64 -7.75 7.26 -2.06
C PHE A 64 -7.05 6.19 -1.22
N SER A 65 -5.74 6.33 -1.07
CA SER A 65 -4.93 5.48 -0.20
C SER A 65 -4.05 6.39 0.66
N GLU A 66 -4.12 6.21 1.96
CA GLU A 66 -3.61 7.16 2.94
C GLU A 66 -2.36 6.68 3.70
N ASP A 67 -2.08 5.38 3.58
CA ASP A 67 -0.96 4.75 4.26
C ASP A 67 0.26 4.70 3.33
N ILE A 68 1.44 4.93 3.87
CA ILE A 68 2.72 4.78 3.17
C ILE A 68 3.31 3.43 3.57
N ASP A 69 3.26 2.46 2.66
CA ASP A 69 3.84 1.14 2.87
C ASP A 69 5.31 1.13 2.42
N LEU A 70 6.25 0.86 3.33
CA LEU A 70 7.67 0.75 3.06
C LEU A 70 8.19 -0.66 3.35
N GLY A 71 8.80 -1.28 2.36
CA GLY A 71 9.62 -2.47 2.56
C GLY A 71 11.03 -2.04 2.93
N ILE A 72 11.64 -2.67 3.94
CA ILE A 72 13.03 -2.45 4.35
C ILE A 72 13.87 -3.65 3.89
N ASP A 73 15.01 -3.39 3.24
CA ASP A 73 15.90 -4.47 2.84
C ASP A 73 16.43 -5.20 4.08
N ARG A 74 16.13 -6.49 4.17
CA ARG A 74 16.56 -7.34 5.29
C ARG A 74 18.07 -7.50 5.39
N LYS A 75 18.82 -7.15 4.32
CA LYS A 75 20.28 -7.09 4.33
C LYS A 75 20.81 -6.09 5.34
N VAL A 76 20.08 -5.01 5.64
CA VAL A 76 20.39 -4.07 6.73
C VAL A 76 20.53 -4.78 8.07
N PHE A 77 19.84 -5.92 8.23
CA PHE A 77 19.85 -6.73 9.46
C PHE A 77 20.70 -8.01 9.29
N GLU A 78 21.55 -8.07 8.26
CA GLU A 78 22.42 -9.21 7.96
C GLU A 78 21.66 -10.51 7.66
N TYR A 79 20.46 -10.40 7.04
CA TYR A 79 19.65 -11.56 6.61
C TYR A 79 19.53 -11.61 5.10
N GLU A 80 19.88 -12.77 4.55
CA GLU A 80 19.74 -13.11 3.12
C GLU A 80 19.18 -14.52 2.91
N GLY A 81 18.67 -14.80 1.72
CA GLY A 81 18.17 -16.12 1.34
C GLY A 81 16.98 -16.59 2.20
N ASP A 82 16.81 -17.90 2.30
CA ASP A 82 15.74 -18.51 3.07
C ASP A 82 16.02 -18.44 4.58
N LEU A 83 14.99 -18.11 5.32
CA LEU A 83 15.09 -17.91 6.76
C LEU A 83 14.38 -19.02 7.53
N THR A 84 15.05 -19.51 8.56
CA THR A 84 14.41 -20.40 9.55
C THR A 84 13.41 -19.62 10.40
N LYS A 85 12.44 -20.30 11.01
CA LYS A 85 11.47 -19.70 11.94
C LYS A 85 12.12 -18.86 13.04
N ARG A 86 13.30 -19.29 13.53
CA ARG A 86 14.07 -18.55 14.55
C ARG A 86 14.64 -17.25 13.99
N GLN A 87 15.15 -17.27 12.75
CA GLN A 87 15.68 -16.08 12.08
C GLN A 87 14.55 -15.10 11.75
N ILE A 88 13.38 -15.59 11.30
CA ILE A 88 12.19 -14.74 11.04
C ILE A 88 11.78 -14.00 12.32
N LYS A 89 11.75 -14.66 13.48
CA LYS A 89 11.47 -14.00 14.77
C LYS A 89 12.51 -12.94 15.14
N LYS A 90 13.79 -13.20 14.85
CA LYS A 90 14.88 -12.23 15.11
C LYS A 90 14.79 -11.05 14.14
N LEU A 91 14.54 -11.31 12.85
CA LEU A 91 14.34 -10.27 11.82
C LEU A 91 13.16 -9.36 12.21
N ARG A 92 12.01 -9.94 12.60
CA ARG A 92 10.85 -9.20 13.08
C ARG A 92 11.22 -8.24 14.21
N LYS A 93 11.98 -8.74 15.20
CA LYS A 93 12.44 -7.89 16.32
C LYS A 93 13.38 -6.79 15.84
N ALA A 94 14.38 -7.12 15.03
CA ALA A 94 15.38 -6.15 14.54
C ALA A 94 14.72 -5.05 13.69
N SER A 95 13.86 -5.44 12.74
CA SER A 95 13.08 -4.52 11.91
C SER A 95 12.18 -3.60 12.72
N SER A 96 11.41 -4.17 13.66
CA SER A 96 10.52 -3.39 14.52
C SER A 96 11.28 -2.37 15.39
N LEU A 97 12.45 -2.74 15.92
CA LEU A 97 13.31 -1.83 16.69
C LEU A 97 13.93 -0.74 15.79
N PHE A 98 14.39 -1.08 14.60
CA PHE A 98 14.90 -0.12 13.63
C PHE A 98 13.85 0.95 13.29
N VAL A 99 12.62 0.55 13.04
CA VAL A 99 11.53 1.50 12.74
C VAL A 99 11.23 2.38 13.95
N ARG A 100 11.23 1.81 15.18
CA ARG A 100 10.95 2.53 16.41
C ARG A 100 12.03 3.56 16.76
N ASP A 101 13.28 3.18 16.60
CA ASP A 101 14.42 3.94 17.15
C ASP A 101 15.09 4.78 16.03
N GLU A 102 15.46 4.15 14.92
CA GLU A 102 16.28 4.77 13.88
C GLU A 102 15.41 5.54 12.86
N LEU A 103 14.45 4.87 12.21
CA LEU A 103 13.61 5.50 11.20
C LEU A 103 12.78 6.64 11.81
N TYR A 104 12.24 6.44 13.01
CA TYR A 104 11.52 7.46 13.77
C TYR A 104 12.39 8.70 14.03
N SER A 105 13.63 8.50 14.50
CA SER A 105 14.57 9.58 14.80
C SER A 105 14.99 10.34 13.55
N GLN A 106 15.32 9.62 12.46
CA GLN A 106 15.69 10.22 11.18
C GLN A 106 14.53 11.06 10.60
N LEU A 107 13.29 10.54 10.63
CA LEU A 107 12.11 11.30 10.20
C LEU A 107 11.86 12.55 11.04
N GLY A 108 11.99 12.45 12.36
CA GLY A 108 11.85 13.60 13.26
C GLY A 108 12.82 14.72 12.89
N LYS A 109 14.10 14.36 12.74
CA LYS A 109 15.15 15.31 12.35
C LYS A 109 14.90 15.89 10.94
N ALA A 110 14.53 15.06 9.97
CA ALA A 110 14.24 15.51 8.62
C ALA A 110 13.06 16.50 8.58
N ILE A 111 12.03 16.28 9.38
CA ILE A 111 10.92 17.24 9.51
C ILE A 111 11.40 18.55 10.13
N GLU A 112 12.20 18.52 11.20
CA GLU A 112 12.73 19.71 11.87
C GLU A 112 13.61 20.55 10.93
N GLU A 113 14.37 19.91 10.04
CA GLU A 113 15.27 20.55 9.07
C GLU A 113 14.55 20.96 7.76
N SER A 114 13.27 20.57 7.56
CA SER A 114 12.49 20.82 6.36
C SER A 114 11.54 22.01 6.50
N PRO A 115 10.95 22.51 5.40
CA PRO A 115 9.85 23.48 5.42
C PRO A 115 8.58 23.00 6.16
N LEU A 116 8.49 21.72 6.51
CA LEU A 116 7.35 21.16 7.25
C LEU A 116 7.44 21.37 8.77
N ASN A 117 8.57 21.90 9.24
CA ASN A 117 8.78 22.22 10.66
C ASN A 117 7.66 23.11 11.20
N GLY A 118 7.07 22.73 12.32
CA GLY A 118 5.96 23.42 12.96
C GLY A 118 4.57 23.16 12.35
N PHE A 119 4.49 22.48 11.18
CA PHE A 119 3.23 22.10 10.53
C PHE A 119 2.85 20.62 10.76
N CYS A 120 3.83 19.77 11.02
CA CYS A 120 3.59 18.38 11.41
C CYS A 120 4.58 17.91 12.48
N GLN A 121 4.28 16.75 13.06
CA GLN A 121 5.13 16.11 14.07
C GLN A 121 5.03 14.59 13.97
N VAL A 122 6.13 13.91 14.23
CA VAL A 122 6.15 12.46 14.37
C VAL A 122 5.57 12.08 15.74
N VAL A 123 4.62 11.15 15.75
CA VAL A 123 3.99 10.66 16.98
C VAL A 123 4.42 9.20 17.19
N PRO A 124 5.07 8.89 18.33
CA PRO A 124 5.49 7.54 18.61
C PRO A 124 4.28 6.62 18.83
N GLN A 125 4.39 5.40 18.31
CA GLN A 125 3.48 4.32 18.64
C GLN A 125 3.99 3.62 19.90
N PRO A 126 3.14 3.34 20.91
CA PRO A 126 3.55 2.55 22.05
C PRO A 126 3.93 1.13 21.63
N ASP A 127 4.85 0.52 22.36
CA ASP A 127 5.14 -0.90 22.19
C ASP A 127 3.91 -1.73 22.57
N GLY A 128 3.63 -2.78 21.80
CA GLY A 128 2.62 -3.77 22.14
C GLY A 128 3.04 -4.62 23.34
N VAL A 129 2.16 -5.51 23.76
CA VAL A 129 2.41 -6.48 24.83
C VAL A 129 2.32 -7.91 24.29
N GLY A 130 3.05 -8.84 24.89
CA GLY A 130 3.04 -10.23 24.46
C GLY A 130 3.62 -10.42 23.06
N ASP A 131 2.88 -11.12 22.20
CA ASP A 131 3.31 -11.37 20.80
C ASP A 131 3.35 -10.10 19.95
N ASP A 132 2.67 -9.03 20.35
CA ASP A 132 2.66 -7.75 19.65
C ASP A 132 3.75 -6.79 20.12
N THR A 133 4.66 -7.22 20.99
CA THR A 133 5.80 -6.41 21.47
C THR A 133 6.65 -5.87 20.31
N TYR A 134 6.77 -6.64 19.24
CA TYR A 134 7.51 -6.27 18.04
C TYR A 134 6.60 -6.36 16.82
N PRO A 135 5.70 -5.36 16.61
CA PRO A 135 4.80 -5.37 15.45
C PRO A 135 5.61 -5.30 14.15
N GLU A 136 5.13 -6.00 13.12
CA GLU A 136 5.75 -6.06 11.80
C GLU A 136 4.68 -6.22 10.71
N PRO A 137 4.42 -5.23 9.87
CA PRO A 137 5.10 -3.92 9.85
C PRO A 137 4.83 -3.09 11.11
N ARG A 138 5.80 -2.24 11.48
CA ARG A 138 5.61 -1.25 12.55
C ARG A 138 5.15 0.07 11.95
N ARG A 139 4.30 0.78 12.70
CA ARG A 139 3.72 2.06 12.31
C ARG A 139 4.49 3.24 12.88
N ILE A 140 4.61 4.30 12.07
CA ILE A 140 4.96 5.65 12.51
C ILE A 140 3.80 6.55 12.09
N LEU A 141 3.34 7.40 13.00
CA LEU A 141 2.29 8.36 12.72
C LEU A 141 2.89 9.75 12.55
N ILE A 142 2.48 10.46 11.51
CA ILE A 142 2.83 11.86 11.30
C ILE A 142 1.54 12.67 11.35
N ARG A 143 1.35 13.39 12.45
CA ARG A 143 0.20 14.25 12.63
C ARG A 143 0.49 15.63 12.07
N TYR A 144 -0.35 16.13 11.18
CA TYR A 144 -0.21 17.43 10.58
C TYR A 144 -1.34 18.39 10.99
N LYS A 145 -1.08 19.68 10.86
CA LYS A 145 -2.07 20.74 11.09
C LYS A 145 -2.87 20.91 9.80
N SER A 146 -4.14 20.47 9.81
CA SER A 146 -5.03 20.70 8.67
C SER A 146 -5.35 22.20 8.54
N ILE A 147 -5.38 22.68 7.30
CA ILE A 147 -5.84 24.03 6.97
C ILE A 147 -7.39 24.13 6.90
N PHE A 148 -8.08 22.99 7.03
CA PHE A 148 -9.53 22.91 7.06
C PHE A 148 -10.01 22.50 8.44
N GLU A 149 -10.98 23.26 8.97
CA GLU A 149 -11.53 23.04 10.32
C GLU A 149 -12.49 21.83 10.37
N ASP A 150 -13.16 21.55 9.26
CA ASP A 150 -14.12 20.45 9.17
C ASP A 150 -13.40 19.10 9.11
N THR A 151 -13.48 18.31 10.16
CA THR A 151 -12.99 16.92 10.14
C THR A 151 -14.04 15.99 9.54
N LEU A 152 -13.74 15.40 8.40
CA LEU A 152 -14.47 14.22 7.94
C LEU A 152 -14.03 13.04 8.79
N GLY A 153 -14.91 12.43 9.54
CA GLY A 153 -14.59 11.39 10.54
C GLY A 153 -13.77 10.20 10.00
N TYR A 154 -13.74 10.01 8.69
CA TYR A 154 -12.94 8.98 8.03
C TYR A 154 -11.48 9.42 7.73
N LEU A 155 -11.25 10.71 7.49
CA LEU A 155 -9.94 11.27 7.12
C LEU A 155 -9.34 12.04 8.28
N SER A 156 -8.62 11.36 9.16
CA SER A 156 -7.86 12.05 10.22
C SER A 156 -6.66 12.80 9.63
N PRO A 157 -6.23 13.95 10.21
CA PRO A 157 -5.05 14.69 9.76
C PRO A 157 -3.75 14.00 10.24
N THR A 158 -3.59 12.74 9.82
CA THR A 158 -2.47 11.88 10.18
C THR A 158 -2.08 11.02 8.99
N VAL A 159 -0.80 11.05 8.61
CA VAL A 159 -0.21 10.11 7.65
C VAL A 159 0.35 8.94 8.45
N VAL A 160 0.07 7.73 8.00
CA VAL A 160 0.58 6.50 8.60
C VAL A 160 1.68 5.93 7.70
N ILE A 161 2.86 5.68 8.26
CA ILE A 161 3.91 4.91 7.60
C ILE A 161 3.89 3.51 8.21
N GLU A 162 3.75 2.49 7.38
CA GLU A 162 3.90 1.08 7.74
C GLU A 162 5.21 0.55 7.17
N ALA A 163 6.21 0.30 8.01
CA ALA A 163 7.53 -0.12 7.56
C ALA A 163 7.94 -1.48 8.15
N GLY A 164 8.54 -2.33 7.31
CA GLY A 164 8.94 -3.66 7.74
C GLY A 164 9.83 -4.41 6.74
N ALA A 165 10.57 -5.42 7.25
CA ALA A 165 11.58 -6.16 6.49
C ALA A 165 11.11 -7.54 6.01
N ARG A 166 9.83 -7.90 6.22
CA ARG A 166 9.29 -9.21 5.82
C ARG A 166 8.74 -9.24 4.39
N SER A 167 8.73 -8.11 3.70
CA SER A 167 8.27 -8.05 2.31
C SER A 167 9.37 -8.54 1.36
N LEU A 168 8.96 -9.18 0.26
CA LEU A 168 9.82 -9.34 -0.90
C LEU A 168 10.00 -7.94 -1.51
N LEU A 169 11.23 -7.47 -1.69
CA LEU A 169 11.48 -6.14 -2.23
C LEU A 169 11.51 -6.13 -3.75
N GLU A 170 12.27 -7.03 -4.32
CA GLU A 170 12.42 -7.16 -5.79
C GLU A 170 11.22 -7.86 -6.43
N PRO A 171 10.92 -7.55 -7.68
CA PRO A 171 11.49 -6.46 -8.46
C PRO A 171 10.88 -5.09 -8.12
N TYR A 172 11.68 -4.02 -8.28
CA TYR A 172 11.28 -2.62 -8.13
C TYR A 172 11.85 -1.77 -9.26
N LYS A 173 11.31 -0.57 -9.45
CA LYS A 173 11.83 0.48 -10.33
C LYS A 173 11.86 1.82 -9.62
N GLU A 174 12.73 2.70 -10.07
CA GLU A 174 12.68 4.12 -9.73
C GLU A 174 11.58 4.79 -10.55
N VAL A 175 10.65 5.45 -9.86
CA VAL A 175 9.47 6.09 -10.45
C VAL A 175 9.32 7.49 -9.87
N GLN A 176 9.04 8.45 -10.71
CA GLN A 176 8.62 9.78 -10.31
C GLN A 176 7.22 9.75 -9.71
N ILE A 177 7.04 10.39 -8.56
CA ILE A 177 5.73 10.57 -7.94
C ILE A 177 5.45 12.06 -7.73
N GLY A 178 4.16 12.41 -7.79
CA GLY A 178 3.68 13.75 -7.53
C GLY A 178 2.36 13.76 -6.76
N SER A 179 1.92 14.93 -6.37
CA SER A 179 0.62 15.13 -5.73
C SER A 179 -0.51 15.21 -6.76
N LEU A 180 -1.76 15.05 -6.29
CA LEU A 180 -2.94 15.29 -7.12
C LEU A 180 -3.02 16.77 -7.57
N ILE A 181 -2.43 17.69 -6.81
CA ILE A 181 -2.36 19.11 -7.22
C ILE A 181 -1.44 19.25 -8.44
N GLU A 182 -0.25 18.66 -8.41
CA GLU A 182 0.70 18.72 -9.52
C GLU A 182 0.15 18.09 -10.79
N SER A 183 -0.47 16.92 -10.68
CA SER A 183 -1.06 16.23 -11.83
C SER A 183 -2.28 16.93 -12.42
N THR A 184 -3.06 17.64 -11.59
CA THR A 184 -4.30 18.31 -12.03
C THR A 184 -4.05 19.74 -12.48
N LEU A 185 -3.11 20.45 -11.86
CA LEU A 185 -2.80 21.86 -12.10
C LEU A 185 -1.29 22.07 -12.36
N PRO A 186 -0.73 21.48 -13.41
CA PRO A 186 0.72 21.49 -13.65
C PRO A 186 1.32 22.89 -13.83
N THR A 187 0.50 23.89 -14.18
CA THR A 187 0.95 25.29 -14.36
C THR A 187 1.06 26.08 -13.05
N ILE A 188 0.42 25.65 -11.98
CA ILE A 188 0.43 26.34 -10.69
C ILE A 188 1.62 25.91 -9.82
N VAL A 189 2.10 24.68 -10.00
CA VAL A 189 3.17 24.08 -9.19
C VAL A 189 4.44 23.92 -10.02
N ALA A 190 5.00 25.03 -10.47
CA ALA A 190 6.17 25.02 -11.37
C ALA A 190 7.51 24.60 -10.69
N THR A 191 7.54 24.17 -9.43
CA THR A 191 8.80 23.99 -8.69
C THR A 191 8.80 22.96 -7.55
N VAL A 192 7.94 21.96 -7.55
CA VAL A 192 8.22 20.82 -6.65
C VAL A 192 9.15 19.88 -7.41
N ALA A 193 10.34 19.62 -6.86
CA ALA A 193 11.26 18.67 -7.47
C ALA A 193 10.56 17.31 -7.58
N ASP A 194 10.61 16.72 -8.78
CA ASP A 194 10.11 15.37 -9.00
C ASP A 194 10.76 14.41 -8.00
N VAL A 195 9.93 13.78 -7.19
CA VAL A 195 10.40 12.82 -6.20
C VAL A 195 10.56 11.48 -6.88
N VAL A 196 11.81 11.02 -6.98
CA VAL A 196 12.12 9.70 -7.52
C VAL A 196 12.21 8.69 -6.37
N VAL A 197 11.40 7.65 -6.44
CA VAL A 197 11.31 6.63 -5.39
C VAL A 197 11.46 5.22 -5.94
N LYS A 198 12.20 4.37 -5.24
CA LYS A 198 12.23 2.93 -5.52
C LYS A 198 10.85 2.34 -5.21
N THR A 199 10.14 1.90 -6.24
CA THR A 199 8.75 1.45 -6.13
C THR A 199 8.60 0.03 -6.62
N SER A 200 7.93 -0.82 -5.84
CA SER A 200 7.56 -2.19 -6.22
C SER A 200 6.81 -2.21 -7.54
N LEU A 201 7.14 -3.16 -8.44
CA LEU A 201 6.43 -3.28 -9.71
C LEU A 201 4.95 -3.54 -9.51
N ALA A 202 4.15 -3.05 -10.46
CA ALA A 202 2.70 -3.25 -10.43
C ALA A 202 2.33 -4.73 -10.54
N GLU A 203 3.02 -5.49 -11.40
CA GLU A 203 2.85 -6.93 -11.59
C GLU A 203 3.06 -7.70 -10.29
N LYS A 204 4.12 -7.34 -9.55
CA LYS A 204 4.40 -7.95 -8.24
C LYS A 204 3.28 -7.65 -7.25
N THR A 205 2.85 -6.40 -7.17
CA THR A 205 1.75 -6.01 -6.27
C THR A 205 0.44 -6.69 -6.65
N PHE A 206 0.19 -6.91 -7.94
CA PHE A 206 -0.95 -7.68 -8.44
C PHE A 206 -0.92 -9.12 -7.93
N LEU A 207 0.20 -9.83 -8.10
CA LEU A 207 0.35 -11.21 -7.63
C LEU A 207 0.28 -11.32 -6.11
N GLU A 208 0.92 -10.41 -5.38
CA GLU A 208 0.84 -10.37 -3.90
C GLU A 208 -0.60 -10.21 -3.40
N LYS A 209 -1.42 -9.39 -4.09
CA LYS A 209 -2.85 -9.24 -3.76
C LYS A 209 -3.67 -10.48 -4.12
N ALA A 210 -3.35 -11.15 -5.23
CA ALA A 210 -3.98 -12.41 -5.59
C ALA A 210 -3.70 -13.49 -4.53
N PHE A 211 -2.44 -13.65 -4.11
CA PHE A 211 -2.10 -14.54 -3.00
C PHE A 211 -2.80 -14.17 -1.69
N LEU A 212 -2.90 -12.87 -1.38
CA LEU A 212 -3.57 -12.42 -0.16
C LEU A 212 -5.06 -12.81 -0.17
N LEU A 213 -5.77 -12.64 -1.28
CA LEU A 213 -7.16 -13.08 -1.40
C LEU A 213 -7.27 -14.61 -1.31
N HIS A 214 -6.37 -15.34 -1.98
CA HIS A 214 -6.32 -16.79 -1.88
C HIS A 214 -6.14 -17.27 -0.42
N GLU A 215 -5.23 -16.68 0.32
CA GLU A 215 -5.00 -16.97 1.74
C GLU A 215 -6.23 -16.69 2.60
N LEU A 216 -6.94 -15.58 2.32
CA LEU A 216 -8.16 -15.23 3.02
C LEU A 216 -9.30 -16.22 2.73
N PHE A 217 -9.50 -16.56 1.47
CA PHE A 217 -10.64 -17.37 1.05
C PHE A 217 -10.43 -18.88 1.18
N SER A 218 -9.16 -19.31 1.24
CA SER A 218 -8.81 -20.72 1.53
C SER A 218 -8.88 -21.06 3.03
N THR A 219 -9.14 -20.07 3.88
CA THR A 219 -9.17 -20.24 5.34
C THR A 219 -10.43 -19.60 5.93
N ALA A 220 -10.71 -19.88 7.21
CA ALA A 220 -11.80 -19.21 7.94
C ALA A 220 -11.65 -17.68 8.05
N ASN A 221 -10.47 -17.13 7.71
CA ASN A 221 -10.18 -15.69 7.74
C ASN A 221 -10.95 -14.90 6.67
N GLY A 222 -11.53 -15.57 5.66
CA GLY A 222 -12.44 -14.95 4.68
C GLY A 222 -13.68 -14.28 5.28
N ARG A 223 -14.03 -14.60 6.53
CA ARG A 223 -15.11 -13.94 7.28
C ARG A 223 -14.81 -12.46 7.59
N GLU A 224 -13.56 -12.10 7.73
CA GLU A 224 -13.14 -10.75 8.10
C GLU A 224 -13.02 -9.86 6.86
N ALA A 225 -14.15 -9.33 6.38
CA ALA A 225 -14.17 -8.43 5.22
C ALA A 225 -13.64 -7.03 5.53
N GLN A 226 -13.65 -6.60 6.81
CA GLN A 226 -13.40 -5.21 7.22
C GLN A 226 -12.13 -4.63 6.58
N ARG A 227 -12.30 -3.59 5.76
CA ARG A 227 -11.26 -2.87 5.00
C ARG A 227 -10.48 -3.75 4.00
N ARG A 228 -11.00 -4.94 3.61
CA ARG A 228 -10.31 -5.88 2.72
C ARG A 228 -10.86 -5.93 1.30
N SER A 229 -12.11 -5.49 1.07
CA SER A 229 -12.70 -5.39 -0.27
C SER A 229 -11.89 -4.51 -1.23
N ARG A 230 -11.07 -3.59 -0.68
CA ARG A 230 -10.10 -2.81 -1.46
C ARG A 230 -9.13 -3.67 -2.28
N HIS A 231 -8.85 -4.91 -1.86
CA HIS A 231 -7.95 -5.79 -2.62
C HIS A 231 -8.62 -6.33 -3.88
N ILE A 232 -9.91 -6.66 -3.80
CA ILE A 232 -10.73 -7.05 -4.97
C ILE A 232 -10.83 -5.88 -5.95
N TYR A 233 -11.13 -4.68 -5.45
CA TYR A 233 -11.17 -3.47 -6.26
C TYR A 233 -9.83 -3.21 -6.95
N ASP A 234 -8.72 -3.27 -6.23
CA ASP A 234 -7.39 -3.02 -6.77
C ASP A 234 -7.06 -4.01 -7.90
N LEU A 235 -7.28 -5.32 -7.68
CA LEU A 235 -7.06 -6.36 -8.69
C LEU A 235 -7.93 -6.12 -9.94
N TYR A 236 -9.21 -5.79 -9.74
CA TYR A 236 -10.11 -5.48 -10.84
C TYR A 236 -9.61 -4.27 -11.66
N MET A 237 -9.23 -3.18 -11.01
CA MET A 237 -8.72 -1.99 -11.70
C MET A 237 -7.40 -2.28 -12.43
N MET A 238 -6.50 -3.03 -11.83
CA MET A 238 -5.25 -3.46 -12.47
C MET A 238 -5.52 -4.38 -13.67
N MET A 239 -6.52 -5.25 -13.57
CA MET A 239 -6.98 -6.09 -14.70
C MET A 239 -7.51 -5.22 -15.84
N GLN A 240 -8.33 -4.20 -15.57
CA GLN A 240 -8.84 -3.28 -16.59
C GLN A 240 -7.70 -2.50 -17.31
N LYS A 241 -6.56 -2.33 -16.65
CA LYS A 241 -5.35 -1.71 -17.22
C LYS A 241 -4.38 -2.70 -17.87
N GLY A 242 -4.75 -4.00 -17.92
CA GLY A 242 -3.98 -5.03 -18.60
C GLY A 242 -2.77 -5.59 -17.83
N ILE A 243 -2.54 -5.18 -16.58
CA ILE A 243 -1.39 -5.63 -15.76
C ILE A 243 -1.38 -7.14 -15.56
N HIS A 244 -2.56 -7.76 -15.51
CA HIS A 244 -2.70 -9.21 -15.35
C HIS A 244 -2.03 -10.03 -16.47
N HIS A 245 -1.93 -9.47 -17.70
CA HIS A 245 -1.32 -10.19 -18.82
C HIS A 245 0.18 -10.45 -18.62
N SER A 246 0.93 -9.44 -18.19
CA SER A 246 2.35 -9.59 -17.86
C SER A 246 2.55 -10.34 -16.54
N ALA A 247 1.77 -10.03 -15.51
CA ALA A 247 1.88 -10.64 -14.19
C ALA A 247 1.64 -12.16 -14.20
N ILE A 248 0.58 -12.64 -14.88
CA ILE A 248 0.24 -14.06 -14.91
C ILE A 248 1.23 -14.87 -15.76
N ARG A 249 1.89 -14.25 -16.75
CA ARG A 249 2.90 -14.91 -17.60
C ARG A 249 4.30 -14.93 -17.02
N ASP A 250 4.55 -14.19 -15.97
CA ASP A 250 5.86 -14.13 -15.31
C ASP A 250 5.98 -15.27 -14.28
N ASP A 251 6.45 -16.42 -14.74
CA ASP A 251 6.62 -17.62 -13.91
C ASP A 251 7.68 -17.42 -12.83
N GLU A 252 8.78 -16.71 -13.14
CA GLU A 252 9.85 -16.44 -12.18
C GLU A 252 9.35 -15.56 -11.03
N LEU A 253 8.58 -14.52 -11.35
CA LEU A 253 7.99 -13.65 -10.36
C LEU A 253 6.94 -14.39 -9.52
N TRP A 254 6.09 -15.21 -10.14
CA TRP A 254 5.13 -16.06 -9.45
C TRP A 254 5.80 -16.98 -8.44
N GLU A 255 6.79 -17.77 -8.89
CA GLU A 255 7.51 -18.71 -8.05
C GLU A 255 8.25 -18.01 -6.91
N SER A 256 8.86 -16.86 -7.17
CA SER A 256 9.54 -16.05 -6.17
C SER A 256 8.56 -15.57 -5.06
N ILE A 257 7.38 -15.08 -5.44
CA ILE A 257 6.36 -14.65 -4.50
C ILE A 257 5.80 -15.85 -3.71
N GLN A 258 5.47 -16.94 -4.39
CA GLN A 258 4.96 -18.17 -3.78
C GLN A 258 5.95 -18.71 -2.73
N HIS A 259 7.22 -18.84 -3.10
CA HIS A 259 8.29 -19.30 -2.22
C HIS A 259 8.44 -18.36 -1.00
N HIS A 260 8.55 -17.07 -1.26
CA HIS A 260 8.65 -16.05 -0.19
C HIS A 260 7.47 -16.13 0.78
N ARG A 261 6.24 -16.27 0.27
CA ARG A 261 5.04 -16.35 1.12
C ARG A 261 4.99 -17.62 1.93
N SER A 262 5.44 -18.75 1.37
CA SER A 262 5.50 -20.03 2.08
C SER A 262 6.41 -20.01 3.31
N ILE A 263 7.46 -19.17 3.27
CA ILE A 263 8.45 -19.04 4.35
C ILE A 263 8.06 -17.92 5.33
N LEU A 264 7.81 -16.72 4.82
CA LEU A 264 7.69 -15.51 5.65
C LEU A 264 6.26 -15.17 6.04
N THR A 265 5.25 -15.54 5.26
CA THR A 265 3.83 -15.38 5.59
C THR A 265 3.29 -16.64 6.24
N SER A 266 3.42 -17.77 5.56
CA SER A 266 3.11 -19.12 6.03
C SER A 266 1.77 -19.20 6.79
N VAL A 267 0.68 -18.78 6.14
CA VAL A 267 -0.66 -18.78 6.76
C VAL A 267 -1.07 -20.23 7.04
N GLN A 268 -1.48 -20.49 8.27
CA GLN A 268 -1.90 -21.82 8.66
C GLN A 268 -3.14 -22.29 7.87
N GLY A 269 -3.07 -23.47 7.29
CA GLY A 269 -4.15 -24.06 6.49
C GLY A 269 -4.09 -23.71 5.00
N VAL A 270 -3.15 -22.86 4.58
CA VAL A 270 -2.91 -22.58 3.15
C VAL A 270 -1.81 -23.49 2.63
N ASP A 271 -2.09 -24.12 1.49
CA ASP A 271 -1.11 -24.92 0.76
C ASP A 271 -0.40 -24.05 -0.30
N TYR A 272 0.91 -23.87 -0.12
CA TYR A 272 1.79 -23.13 -1.04
C TYR A 272 2.57 -24.07 -1.99
N SER A 273 2.03 -25.24 -2.30
CA SER A 273 2.67 -26.17 -3.25
C SER A 273 2.76 -25.60 -4.68
N THR A 274 3.52 -26.29 -5.55
CA THR A 274 3.80 -25.81 -6.91
C THR A 274 2.56 -25.63 -7.79
N ASP A 275 1.46 -26.29 -7.48
CA ASP A 275 0.19 -26.22 -8.20
C ASP A 275 -0.83 -25.23 -7.60
N VAL A 276 -0.38 -24.34 -6.67
CA VAL A 276 -1.29 -23.35 -6.06
C VAL A 276 -1.91 -22.40 -7.08
N ARG A 277 -1.22 -22.14 -8.21
CA ARG A 277 -1.75 -21.32 -9.30
C ARG A 277 -3.03 -21.93 -9.90
N ASP A 278 -3.05 -23.23 -10.07
CA ASP A 278 -4.20 -23.96 -10.61
C ASP A 278 -5.40 -24.02 -9.64
N ARG A 279 -5.22 -23.55 -8.40
CA ARG A 279 -6.20 -23.56 -7.30
C ARG A 279 -6.40 -22.21 -6.66
N ILE A 280 -5.88 -21.14 -7.28
CA ILE A 280 -6.02 -19.80 -6.69
C ILE A 280 -7.51 -19.43 -6.54
N CYS A 281 -7.87 -18.87 -5.39
CA CYS A 281 -9.23 -18.47 -5.06
C CYS A 281 -9.25 -16.96 -4.81
N LEU A 282 -9.96 -16.23 -5.66
CA LEU A 282 -10.08 -14.77 -5.62
C LEU A 282 -11.51 -14.29 -5.33
N VAL A 283 -12.48 -15.22 -5.43
CA VAL A 283 -13.90 -14.96 -5.15
C VAL A 283 -14.21 -15.32 -3.71
N PRO A 284 -14.85 -14.44 -2.93
CA PRO A 284 -15.25 -14.77 -1.57
C PRO A 284 -16.25 -15.93 -1.56
N PRO A 285 -16.15 -16.86 -0.60
CA PRO A 285 -17.15 -17.90 -0.38
C PRO A 285 -18.57 -17.31 -0.25
N GLU A 286 -19.58 -18.03 -0.75
CA GLU A 286 -20.96 -17.54 -0.86
C GLU A 286 -21.50 -16.99 0.47
N GLU A 287 -21.18 -17.66 1.58
CA GLU A 287 -21.56 -17.25 2.93
C GLU A 287 -21.00 -15.90 3.38
N PHE A 288 -19.92 -15.40 2.71
CA PHE A 288 -19.25 -14.14 3.07
C PHE A 288 -19.53 -13.00 2.08
N VAL A 289 -20.11 -13.29 0.91
CA VAL A 289 -20.35 -12.30 -0.16
C VAL A 289 -21.07 -11.05 0.36
N SER A 290 -22.09 -11.20 1.21
CA SER A 290 -22.83 -10.06 1.77
C SER A 290 -22.00 -9.17 2.68
N SER A 291 -21.06 -9.73 3.45
CA SER A 291 -20.15 -8.95 4.31
C SER A 291 -19.09 -8.20 3.48
N TRP A 292 -18.63 -8.82 2.40
CA TRP A 292 -17.69 -8.18 1.45
C TRP A 292 -18.35 -7.10 0.62
N LEU A 293 -19.59 -7.28 0.20
CA LEU A 293 -20.38 -6.24 -0.45
C LEU A 293 -20.54 -5.02 0.46
N LYS A 294 -20.91 -5.24 1.73
CA LYS A 294 -21.05 -4.15 2.70
C LYS A 294 -19.75 -3.38 2.89
N ASP A 295 -18.62 -4.09 3.08
CA ASP A 295 -17.30 -3.47 3.22
C ASP A 295 -16.91 -2.68 1.96
N TYR A 296 -17.27 -3.20 0.76
CA TYR A 296 -17.04 -2.49 -0.49
C TYR A 296 -17.88 -1.21 -0.57
N ASP A 297 -19.16 -1.24 -0.22
CA ASP A 297 -20.04 -0.08 -0.28
C ASP A 297 -19.55 1.02 0.69
N ASP A 298 -19.14 0.63 1.90
CA ASP A 298 -18.58 1.54 2.90
C ASP A 298 -17.27 2.19 2.38
N MET A 299 -16.37 1.41 1.79
CA MET A 299 -15.14 1.90 1.17
C MET A 299 -15.43 2.77 -0.04
N ALA A 300 -16.31 2.31 -0.93
CA ALA A 300 -16.61 2.99 -2.18
C ALA A 300 -17.22 4.37 -1.95
N GLY A 301 -18.05 4.51 -0.90
CA GLY A 301 -18.62 5.79 -0.48
C GLY A 301 -17.60 6.82 -0.04
N ALA A 302 -16.51 6.36 0.60
CA ALA A 302 -15.55 7.23 1.27
C ALA A 302 -14.26 7.45 0.47
N MET A 303 -13.84 6.48 -0.36
CA MET A 303 -12.47 6.45 -0.89
C MET A 303 -12.38 6.43 -2.42
N ILE A 304 -13.38 5.93 -3.15
CA ILE A 304 -13.29 5.82 -4.61
C ILE A 304 -13.67 7.16 -5.25
N TYR A 305 -12.78 7.65 -6.12
CA TYR A 305 -13.01 8.78 -7.00
C TYR A 305 -12.99 8.29 -8.47
N GLY A 306 -13.76 8.94 -9.33
CA GLY A 306 -13.90 8.48 -10.72
C GLY A 306 -14.93 7.37 -10.90
N GLU A 307 -14.66 6.40 -11.76
CA GLU A 307 -15.57 5.31 -12.06
C GLU A 307 -15.68 4.34 -10.87
N ARG A 308 -16.92 4.04 -10.47
CA ARG A 308 -17.22 3.15 -9.37
C ARG A 308 -17.92 1.90 -9.92
N PRO A 309 -17.18 0.82 -10.19
CA PRO A 309 -17.81 -0.44 -10.60
C PRO A 309 -18.71 -0.96 -9.46
N ASN A 310 -19.84 -1.60 -9.81
CA ASN A 310 -20.62 -2.30 -8.81
C ASN A 310 -19.90 -3.57 -8.34
N PHE A 311 -20.25 -4.08 -7.16
CA PHE A 311 -19.59 -5.23 -6.56
C PHE A 311 -19.70 -6.50 -7.42
N GLU A 312 -20.82 -6.70 -8.12
CA GLU A 312 -21.02 -7.82 -9.03
C GLU A 312 -19.98 -7.84 -10.16
N LYS A 313 -19.70 -6.68 -10.80
CA LYS A 313 -18.64 -6.56 -11.79
C LYS A 313 -17.25 -6.90 -11.23
N LEU A 314 -17.00 -6.54 -9.97
CA LEU A 314 -15.74 -6.91 -9.32
C LEU A 314 -15.62 -8.42 -9.18
N ILE A 315 -16.68 -9.09 -8.72
CA ILE A 315 -16.71 -10.54 -8.55
C ILE A 315 -16.59 -11.26 -9.89
N ASP A 316 -17.26 -10.78 -10.93
CA ASP A 316 -17.12 -11.34 -12.28
C ASP A 316 -15.68 -11.17 -12.80
N GLY A 317 -15.03 -10.03 -12.54
CA GLY A 317 -13.63 -9.83 -12.83
C GLY A 317 -12.72 -10.80 -12.08
N MET A 318 -13.02 -11.12 -10.81
CA MET A 318 -12.25 -12.10 -10.04
C MET A 318 -12.42 -13.52 -10.60
N ARG A 319 -13.62 -13.92 -11.06
CA ARG A 319 -13.84 -15.21 -11.75
C ARG A 319 -13.01 -15.31 -13.03
N VAL A 320 -13.00 -14.23 -13.83
CA VAL A 320 -12.15 -14.18 -15.05
C VAL A 320 -10.66 -14.33 -14.68
N LEU A 321 -10.20 -13.69 -13.62
CA LEU A 321 -8.81 -13.83 -13.17
C LEU A 321 -8.50 -15.24 -12.68
N GLU A 322 -9.39 -15.89 -11.93
CA GLU A 322 -9.24 -17.30 -11.53
C GLU A 322 -9.06 -18.20 -12.75
N ASP A 323 -9.94 -18.05 -13.76
CA ASP A 323 -9.85 -18.82 -14.99
C ASP A 323 -8.52 -18.60 -15.73
N LEU A 324 -8.02 -17.35 -15.77
CA LEU A 324 -6.74 -17.03 -16.39
C LEU A 324 -5.56 -17.65 -15.62
N PHE A 325 -5.59 -17.67 -14.30
CA PHE A 325 -4.58 -18.32 -13.48
C PHE A 325 -4.62 -19.84 -13.67
N HIS A 326 -5.81 -20.46 -13.63
CA HIS A 326 -5.97 -21.91 -13.77
C HIS A 326 -5.54 -22.42 -15.16
N ASN A 327 -5.68 -21.59 -16.20
CA ASN A 327 -5.37 -21.96 -17.58
C ASN A 327 -4.04 -21.38 -18.10
N HIS A 328 -3.18 -20.83 -17.23
CA HIS A 328 -1.98 -20.11 -17.65
C HIS A 328 -1.00 -20.92 -18.54
N LYS A 329 -1.01 -22.25 -18.46
CA LYS A 329 -0.18 -23.15 -19.28
C LYS A 329 -0.72 -23.37 -20.69
N ASN A 330 -1.94 -22.95 -20.98
CA ASN A 330 -2.65 -23.21 -22.24
C ASN A 330 -2.75 -21.97 -23.14
N GLY A 331 -2.07 -20.85 -22.80
CA GLY A 331 -2.14 -19.58 -23.50
C GLY A 331 -0.84 -19.12 -24.15
#